data_3333d64feef205a1a361356791e5d6d0
#
_entry.id   3333d64feef205a1a361356791e5d6d0
#
_cell.length_a   1.000
_cell.length_b   1.000
_cell.length_c   1.000
_cell.angle_alpha   90.00
_cell.angle_beta   90.00
_cell.angle_gamma   90.00
#
_symmetry.space_group_name_H-M   'P 1'
#
loop_
_entity.id
_entity.type
_entity.pdbx_description
1 polymer ?
#
loop_
_entity_poly.entity_id
_entity_poly.type
_entity_poly.pdbx_seq_one_letter_code
_entity_poly.pdbx_strand_id
1 'polypeptide(L)'
;MVHPFTEPQVKCLMQQLFRALNYMHTNYVLHRDLKVSNLLLTSHGILKVADFGLARVFGEPDMYMTPRVITLWYRCPELLFGSKTQTTGIDQWAAGCILGELLLHRPLLPGKSDMEQIDKIIALLGTPTTKIWSELDSLPLLENFTLKTQPFNNVK
;
A
#
# COMPACT_ATOMS: atom_id res chain seq x y z
N MET A 1 -13.52 26.33 2.07
CA MET A 1 -13.16 25.43 0.96
C MET A 1 -11.73 24.98 1.20
N VAL A 2 -11.50 23.68 1.30
CA VAL A 2 -10.13 23.13 1.37
C VAL A 2 -9.60 23.08 -0.07
N HIS A 3 -8.56 23.85 -0.38
CA HIS A 3 -7.92 23.78 -1.69
C HIS A 3 -7.12 22.48 -1.81
N PRO A 4 -7.20 21.80 -2.95
CA PRO A 4 -6.38 20.61 -3.20
C PRO A 4 -4.88 20.97 -3.19
N PHE A 5 -4.05 20.00 -2.79
CA PHE A 5 -2.60 20.19 -2.83
C PHE A 5 -2.11 20.33 -4.28
N THR A 6 -1.17 21.24 -4.48
CA THR A 6 -0.44 21.34 -5.76
C THR A 6 0.61 20.24 -5.88
N GLU A 7 1.04 19.91 -7.11
CA GLU A 7 2.08 18.88 -7.32
C GLU A 7 3.37 19.13 -6.52
N PRO A 8 3.92 20.39 -6.43
CA PRO A 8 5.07 20.65 -5.57
C PRO A 8 4.82 20.36 -4.09
N GLN A 9 3.60 20.63 -3.60
CA GLN A 9 3.23 20.30 -2.22
C GLN A 9 3.12 18.79 -2.02
N VAL A 10 2.49 18.06 -2.96
CA VAL A 10 2.44 16.60 -2.94
C VAL A 10 3.85 16.01 -2.94
N LYS A 11 4.74 16.50 -3.81
CA LYS A 11 6.15 16.08 -3.83
C LYS A 11 6.83 16.29 -2.48
N CYS A 12 6.65 17.45 -1.86
CA CYS A 12 7.21 17.76 -0.54
C CYS A 12 6.70 16.81 0.55
N LEU A 13 5.38 16.54 0.57
CA LEU A 13 4.75 15.63 1.53
C LEU A 13 5.25 14.19 1.33
N MET A 14 5.33 13.73 0.09
CA MET A 14 5.80 12.37 -0.22
C MET A 14 7.28 12.18 0.13
N GLN A 15 8.12 13.19 -0.07
CA GLN A 15 9.52 13.14 0.37
C GLN A 15 9.63 12.97 1.89
N GLN A 16 8.79 13.65 2.66
CA GLN A 16 8.74 13.51 4.12
C GLN A 16 8.25 12.11 4.51
N LEU A 17 7.19 11.61 3.86
CA LEU A 17 6.68 10.26 4.10
C LEU A 17 7.75 9.20 3.83
N PHE A 18 8.42 9.24 2.67
CA PHE A 18 9.47 8.28 2.35
C PHE A 18 10.68 8.34 3.30
N ARG A 19 11.04 9.52 3.81
CA ARG A 19 12.07 9.64 4.87
C ARG A 19 11.62 8.97 6.16
N ALA A 20 10.36 9.15 6.55
CA ALA A 20 9.79 8.49 7.73
C ALA A 20 9.78 6.97 7.57
N LEU A 21 9.34 6.46 6.40
CA LEU A 21 9.36 5.03 6.09
C LEU A 21 10.77 4.46 6.09
N ASN A 22 11.72 5.15 5.48
CA ASN A 22 13.11 4.72 5.49
C ASN A 22 13.63 4.59 6.93
N TYR A 23 13.35 5.58 7.79
CA TYR A 23 13.73 5.51 9.20
C TYR A 23 13.10 4.32 9.92
N MET A 24 11.80 4.10 9.73
CA MET A 24 11.10 2.96 10.34
C MET A 24 11.66 1.62 9.86
N HIS A 25 11.81 1.46 8.55
CA HIS A 25 12.25 0.21 7.94
C HIS A 25 13.72 -0.11 8.27
N THR A 26 14.59 0.89 8.37
CA THR A 26 15.98 0.67 8.83
C THR A 26 16.07 0.33 10.31
N ASN A 27 15.02 0.62 11.09
CA ASN A 27 14.88 0.19 12.48
C ASN A 27 13.96 -1.04 12.62
N TYR A 28 13.76 -1.79 11.54
CA TYR A 28 12.97 -3.03 11.51
C TYR A 28 11.51 -2.87 11.96
N VAL A 29 10.90 -1.71 11.73
CA VAL A 29 9.49 -1.45 12.07
C VAL A 29 8.65 -1.32 10.81
N LEU A 30 7.57 -2.11 10.70
CA LEU A 30 6.49 -1.92 9.73
C LEU A 30 5.34 -1.16 10.39
N HIS A 31 4.79 -0.18 9.66
CA HIS A 31 3.63 0.59 10.15
C HIS A 31 2.33 -0.20 10.05
N ARG A 32 2.09 -0.81 8.88
CA ARG A 32 0.98 -1.73 8.59
C ARG A 32 -0.42 -1.11 8.54
N ASP A 33 -0.57 0.19 8.71
CA ASP A 33 -1.86 0.91 8.53
C ASP A 33 -1.65 2.33 7.97
N LEU A 34 -0.76 2.45 6.98
CA LEU A 34 -0.58 3.72 6.28
C LEU A 34 -1.82 4.04 5.45
N LYS A 35 -2.32 5.25 5.65
CA LYS A 35 -3.45 5.86 4.93
C LYS A 35 -3.43 7.37 5.15
N VAL A 36 -4.12 8.12 4.31
CA VAL A 36 -4.14 9.58 4.41
C VAL A 36 -4.57 10.07 5.79
N SER A 37 -5.55 9.42 6.44
CA SER A 37 -6.03 9.81 7.78
C SER A 37 -5.01 9.62 8.90
N ASN A 38 -3.96 8.80 8.69
CA ASN A 38 -2.85 8.59 9.63
C ASN A 38 -1.65 9.51 9.33
N LEU A 39 -1.79 10.43 8.39
CA LEU A 39 -0.78 11.44 8.07
C LEU A 39 -1.28 12.79 8.61
N LEU A 40 -0.62 13.27 9.65
CA LEU A 40 -0.94 14.54 10.28
C LEU A 40 -0.03 15.63 9.71
N LEU A 41 -0.60 16.77 9.39
CA LEU A 41 0.13 17.92 8.87
C LEU A 41 0.11 19.05 9.88
N THR A 42 1.27 19.57 10.26
CA THR A 42 1.37 20.74 11.11
C THR A 42 1.09 22.01 10.31
N SER A 43 0.81 23.12 11.00
CA SER A 43 0.65 24.45 10.38
C SER A 43 1.89 24.94 9.62
N HIS A 44 3.07 24.36 9.91
CA HIS A 44 4.32 24.66 9.23
C HIS A 44 4.63 23.72 8.06
N GLY A 45 3.68 22.88 7.63
CA GLY A 45 3.87 21.94 6.50
C GLY A 45 4.71 20.72 6.83
N ILE A 46 4.89 20.38 8.13
CA ILE A 46 5.63 19.17 8.55
C ILE A 46 4.66 18.01 8.65
N LEU A 47 4.93 16.94 7.89
CA LEU A 47 4.19 15.70 7.93
C LEU A 47 4.64 14.84 9.11
N LYS A 48 3.68 14.29 9.84
CA LYS A 48 3.87 13.32 10.92
C LYS A 48 3.08 12.06 10.63
N VAL A 49 3.75 10.91 10.68
CA VAL A 49 3.08 9.60 10.63
C VAL A 49 2.54 9.30 12.03
N ALA A 50 1.28 8.90 12.09
CA ALA A 50 0.56 8.63 13.34
C ALA A 50 -0.11 7.26 13.31
N ASP A 51 -0.61 6.82 14.48
CA ASP A 51 -1.33 5.56 14.68
C ASP A 51 -0.46 4.31 14.46
N PHE A 52 0.41 4.05 15.41
CA PHE A 52 1.28 2.86 15.44
C PHE A 52 0.60 1.64 16.11
N GLY A 53 -0.72 1.65 16.29
CA GLY A 53 -1.47 0.58 16.95
C GLY A 53 -1.32 -0.80 16.28
N LEU A 54 -1.09 -0.80 14.96
CA LEU A 54 -0.84 -2.01 14.18
C LEU A 54 0.64 -2.25 13.86
N ALA A 55 1.55 -1.36 14.26
CA ALA A 55 2.97 -1.49 13.97
C ALA A 55 3.59 -2.76 14.57
N ARG A 56 4.55 -3.34 13.86
CA ARG A 56 5.30 -4.53 14.32
C ARG A 56 6.75 -4.45 13.90
N VAL A 57 7.60 -5.07 14.73
CA VAL A 57 8.99 -5.37 14.34
C VAL A 57 8.96 -6.53 13.34
N PHE A 58 9.81 -6.48 12.32
CA PHE A 58 9.94 -7.53 11.32
C PHE A 58 11.39 -8.04 11.25
N GLY A 59 11.59 -9.19 10.60
CA GLY A 59 12.92 -9.79 10.41
C GLY A 59 13.19 -11.02 11.29
N GLU A 60 12.27 -11.41 12.17
CA GLU A 60 12.35 -12.69 12.87
C GLU A 60 11.67 -13.80 12.05
N PRO A 61 12.30 -15.01 11.94
CA PRO A 61 11.88 -16.05 10.99
C PRO A 61 10.48 -16.61 11.20
N ASP A 62 9.92 -16.53 12.42
CA ASP A 62 8.67 -17.22 12.80
C ASP A 62 7.49 -16.25 13.13
N MET A 63 7.62 -14.98 12.79
CA MET A 63 6.54 -14.01 13.03
C MET A 63 5.47 -14.09 11.93
N TYR A 64 4.53 -15.02 12.08
CA TYR A 64 3.27 -14.98 11.32
C TYR A 64 2.46 -13.76 11.74
N MET A 65 2.31 -12.81 10.83
CA MET A 65 1.52 -11.62 11.07
C MET A 65 0.10 -11.80 10.51
N THR A 66 -0.91 -11.31 11.25
CA THR A 66 -2.31 -11.40 10.81
C THR A 66 -2.52 -10.64 9.49
N PRO A 67 -3.04 -11.28 8.42
CA PRO A 67 -3.16 -10.66 7.09
C PRO A 67 -4.21 -9.55 7.00
N ARG A 68 -5.17 -9.50 7.90
CA ARG A 68 -6.35 -8.61 7.84
C ARG A 68 -6.18 -7.27 8.56
N VAL A 69 -5.01 -6.67 8.55
CA VAL A 69 -4.72 -5.49 9.38
C VAL A 69 -4.77 -4.17 8.65
N ILE A 70 -4.53 -4.11 7.35
CA ILE A 70 -4.44 -2.84 6.58
C ILE A 70 -5.82 -2.43 6.08
N THR A 71 -6.15 -1.14 6.14
CA THR A 71 -7.34 -0.58 5.49
C THR A 71 -7.37 -1.01 4.02
N LEU A 72 -8.47 -1.58 3.58
CA LEU A 72 -8.60 -2.29 2.30
C LEU A 72 -8.04 -1.51 1.09
N TRP A 73 -8.31 -0.21 1.01
CA TRP A 73 -7.89 0.63 -0.12
C TRP A 73 -6.37 0.78 -0.28
N TYR A 74 -5.61 0.49 0.77
CA TYR A 74 -4.13 0.59 0.81
C TYR A 74 -3.47 -0.78 0.97
N ARG A 75 -4.27 -1.87 0.92
CA ARG A 75 -3.76 -3.24 1.08
C ARG A 75 -3.08 -3.70 -0.20
N CYS A 76 -1.84 -4.18 -0.05
CA CYS A 76 -1.02 -4.67 -1.16
C CYS A 76 -1.51 -6.01 -1.72
N PRO A 77 -1.20 -6.33 -2.98
CA PRO A 77 -1.66 -7.56 -3.64
C PRO A 77 -1.26 -8.83 -2.91
N GLU A 78 -0.04 -8.92 -2.40
CA GLU A 78 0.43 -10.11 -1.68
C GLU A 78 -0.43 -10.45 -0.47
N LEU A 79 -0.90 -9.44 0.26
CA LEU A 79 -1.81 -9.65 1.40
C LEU A 79 -3.23 -10.02 0.95
N LEU A 80 -3.70 -9.44 -0.16
CA LEU A 80 -4.99 -9.79 -0.75
C LEU A 80 -4.98 -11.23 -1.27
N PHE A 81 -3.84 -11.71 -1.79
CA PHE A 81 -3.67 -13.08 -2.24
C PHE A 81 -3.33 -14.07 -1.11
N GLY A 82 -3.33 -13.60 0.14
CA GLY A 82 -3.23 -14.46 1.33
C GLY A 82 -1.81 -14.76 1.80
N SER A 83 -0.81 -14.00 1.35
CA SER A 83 0.56 -14.12 1.88
C SER A 83 0.58 -13.89 3.39
N LYS A 84 1.29 -14.75 4.10
CA LYS A 84 1.56 -14.60 5.54
C LYS A 84 2.85 -13.82 5.81
N THR A 85 3.70 -13.69 4.81
CA THR A 85 4.95 -12.92 4.90
C THR A 85 4.66 -11.44 4.65
N GLN A 86 5.14 -10.59 5.53
CA GLN A 86 5.00 -9.14 5.42
C GLN A 86 6.40 -8.51 5.37
N THR A 87 6.65 -7.75 4.33
CA THR A 87 7.91 -7.03 4.12
C THR A 87 7.66 -5.52 4.11
N THR A 88 8.71 -4.73 3.98
CA THR A 88 8.62 -3.27 3.80
C THR A 88 7.77 -2.87 2.58
N GLY A 89 7.58 -3.78 1.63
CA GLY A 89 6.73 -3.60 0.45
C GLY A 89 5.29 -3.22 0.77
N ILE A 90 4.72 -3.69 1.90
CA ILE A 90 3.34 -3.37 2.29
C ILE A 90 3.16 -1.86 2.57
N ASP A 91 4.12 -1.23 3.26
CA ASP A 91 4.09 0.20 3.54
C ASP A 91 4.43 1.01 2.29
N GLN A 92 5.32 0.51 1.42
CA GLN A 92 5.65 1.14 0.15
C GLN A 92 4.46 1.17 -0.81
N TRP A 93 3.70 0.06 -0.90
CA TRP A 93 2.45 0.00 -1.65
C TRP A 93 1.44 1.03 -1.14
N ALA A 94 1.22 1.08 0.18
CA ALA A 94 0.33 2.04 0.80
C ALA A 94 0.76 3.49 0.51
N ALA A 95 2.07 3.79 0.55
CA ALA A 95 2.58 5.11 0.17
C ALA A 95 2.32 5.43 -1.31
N GLY A 96 2.41 4.46 -2.21
CA GLY A 96 2.01 4.62 -3.62
C GLY A 96 0.53 4.95 -3.78
N CYS A 97 -0.36 4.27 -3.02
CA CYS A 97 -1.79 4.58 -2.99
C CYS A 97 -2.06 6.01 -2.47
N ILE A 98 -1.34 6.43 -1.42
CA ILE A 98 -1.42 7.79 -0.87
C ILE A 98 -0.99 8.84 -1.91
N LEU A 99 0.11 8.60 -2.63
CA LEU A 99 0.53 9.48 -3.72
C LEU A 99 -0.57 9.66 -4.76
N GLY A 100 -1.14 8.55 -5.24
CA GLY A 100 -2.25 8.58 -6.19
C GLY A 100 -3.46 9.36 -5.65
N GLU A 101 -3.80 9.16 -4.38
CA GLU A 101 -4.92 9.85 -3.73
C GLU A 101 -4.68 11.37 -3.61
N LEU A 102 -3.46 11.79 -3.24
CA LEU A 102 -3.10 13.20 -3.16
C LEU A 102 -3.13 13.90 -4.52
N LEU A 103 -2.72 13.22 -5.60
CA LEU A 103 -2.76 13.74 -6.96
C LEU A 103 -4.17 13.77 -7.55
N LEU A 104 -4.98 12.74 -7.28
CA LEU A 104 -6.33 12.59 -7.84
C LEU A 104 -7.41 13.26 -6.97
N HIS A 105 -7.08 13.66 -5.73
CA HIS A 105 -8.01 14.21 -4.73
C HIS A 105 -9.18 13.27 -4.40
N ARG A 106 -8.95 11.97 -4.57
CA ARG A 106 -9.86 10.88 -4.25
C ARG A 106 -9.08 9.59 -4.07
N PRO A 107 -9.58 8.60 -3.31
CA PRO A 107 -8.90 7.31 -3.16
C PRO A 107 -8.55 6.68 -4.52
N LEU A 108 -7.32 6.17 -4.65
CA LEU A 108 -6.84 5.56 -5.90
C LEU A 108 -7.57 4.25 -6.20
N LEU A 109 -7.70 3.39 -5.20
CA LEU A 109 -8.23 2.03 -5.32
C LEU A 109 -9.33 1.77 -4.26
N PRO A 110 -10.53 2.39 -4.35
CA PRO A 110 -11.58 2.26 -3.35
C PRO A 110 -12.41 0.99 -3.54
N GLY A 111 -11.85 -0.19 -3.24
CA GLY A 111 -12.56 -1.46 -3.22
C GLY A 111 -13.49 -1.58 -2.02
N LYS A 112 -14.64 -2.24 -2.20
CA LYS A 112 -15.62 -2.53 -1.13
C LYS A 112 -15.44 -3.94 -0.55
N SER A 113 -14.70 -4.79 -1.24
CA SER A 113 -14.35 -6.15 -0.83
C SER A 113 -12.95 -6.50 -1.33
N ASP A 114 -12.34 -7.56 -0.78
CA ASP A 114 -11.01 -8.03 -1.22
C ASP A 114 -11.00 -8.34 -2.73
N MET A 115 -12.07 -8.93 -3.26
CA MET A 115 -12.19 -9.24 -4.69
C MET A 115 -12.29 -7.98 -5.55
N GLU A 116 -13.12 -7.00 -5.15
CA GLU A 116 -13.20 -5.72 -5.86
C GLU A 116 -11.88 -4.95 -5.79
N GLN A 117 -11.16 -5.06 -4.68
CA GLN A 117 -9.84 -4.46 -4.53
C GLN A 117 -8.85 -5.07 -5.52
N ILE A 118 -8.82 -6.39 -5.65
CA ILE A 118 -8.00 -7.11 -6.64
C ILE A 118 -8.38 -6.68 -8.06
N ASP A 119 -9.67 -6.64 -8.39
CA ASP A 119 -10.15 -6.20 -9.71
C ASP A 119 -9.68 -4.77 -10.05
N LYS A 120 -9.73 -3.85 -9.08
CA LYS A 120 -9.25 -2.47 -9.28
C LYS A 120 -7.74 -2.39 -9.48
N ILE A 121 -6.97 -3.18 -8.74
CA ILE A 121 -5.51 -3.27 -8.90
C ILE A 121 -5.18 -3.78 -10.30
N ILE A 122 -5.81 -4.88 -10.72
CA ILE A 122 -5.61 -5.46 -12.06
C ILE A 122 -6.02 -4.47 -13.16
N ALA A 123 -7.16 -3.78 -13.01
CA ALA A 123 -7.60 -2.79 -13.99
C ALA A 123 -6.61 -1.63 -14.15
N LEU A 124 -5.90 -1.25 -13.09
CA LEU A 124 -4.92 -0.19 -13.10
C LEU A 124 -3.54 -0.64 -13.59
N LEU A 125 -3.02 -1.75 -13.05
CA LEU A 125 -1.63 -2.17 -13.23
C LEU A 125 -1.45 -3.29 -14.25
N GLY A 126 -2.52 -3.94 -14.68
CA GLY A 126 -2.49 -5.16 -15.47
C GLY A 126 -2.44 -6.41 -14.59
N THR A 127 -2.69 -7.56 -15.21
CA THR A 127 -2.64 -8.85 -14.54
C THR A 127 -1.18 -9.23 -14.28
N PRO A 128 -0.80 -9.55 -13.04
CA PRO A 128 0.55 -10.02 -12.75
C PRO A 128 0.81 -11.36 -13.42
N THR A 129 2.07 -11.60 -13.76
CA THR A 129 2.55 -12.86 -14.31
C THR A 129 3.77 -13.35 -13.54
N THR A 130 4.09 -14.64 -13.61
CA THR A 130 5.29 -15.20 -12.98
C THR A 130 6.60 -14.60 -13.49
N LYS A 131 6.59 -13.94 -14.65
CA LYS A 131 7.75 -13.21 -15.18
C LYS A 131 8.10 -11.97 -14.37
N ILE A 132 7.08 -11.29 -13.78
CA ILE A 132 7.26 -10.07 -12.98
C ILE A 132 7.12 -10.34 -11.48
N TRP A 133 6.54 -11.46 -11.12
CA TRP A 133 6.33 -11.90 -9.74
C TRP A 133 6.50 -13.42 -9.65
N SER A 134 7.71 -13.87 -9.38
CA SER A 134 8.10 -15.31 -9.40
C SER A 134 7.30 -16.19 -8.45
N GLU A 135 6.86 -15.62 -7.31
CA GLU A 135 6.14 -16.34 -6.25
C GLU A 135 4.62 -16.34 -6.44
N LEU A 136 4.12 -15.75 -7.55
CA LEU A 136 2.69 -15.55 -7.78
C LEU A 136 1.87 -16.84 -7.62
N ASP A 137 2.31 -17.91 -8.26
CA ASP A 137 1.59 -19.20 -8.27
C ASP A 137 1.58 -19.90 -6.90
N SER A 138 2.45 -19.50 -5.98
CA SER A 138 2.51 -20.03 -4.61
C SER A 138 1.56 -19.32 -3.62
N LEU A 139 0.85 -18.28 -4.07
CA LEU A 139 -0.01 -17.51 -3.19
C LEU A 139 -1.35 -18.23 -2.95
N PRO A 140 -1.78 -18.38 -1.68
CA PRO A 140 -2.90 -19.26 -1.31
C PRO A 140 -4.21 -18.98 -2.04
N LEU A 141 -4.54 -17.72 -2.34
CA LEU A 141 -5.78 -17.40 -3.04
C LEU A 141 -5.78 -17.93 -4.48
N LEU A 142 -4.62 -17.95 -5.13
CA LEU A 142 -4.51 -18.32 -6.55
C LEU A 142 -4.59 -19.83 -6.80
N GLU A 143 -4.48 -20.67 -5.76
CA GLU A 143 -4.77 -22.11 -5.86
C GLU A 143 -6.20 -22.38 -6.34
N ASN A 144 -7.16 -21.52 -6.00
CA ASN A 144 -8.57 -21.71 -6.26
C ASN A 144 -9.23 -20.55 -7.03
N PHE A 145 -8.45 -19.58 -7.46
CA PHE A 145 -8.97 -18.38 -8.11
C PHE A 145 -8.12 -17.97 -9.33
N THR A 146 -8.80 -17.75 -10.47
CA THR A 146 -8.16 -17.26 -11.69
C THR A 146 -8.35 -15.76 -11.85
N LEU A 147 -7.26 -15.02 -12.02
CA LEU A 147 -7.29 -13.58 -12.22
C LEU A 147 -7.87 -13.22 -13.59
N LYS A 148 -8.60 -12.12 -13.66
CA LYS A 148 -9.05 -11.54 -14.94
C LYS A 148 -7.84 -11.10 -15.74
N THR A 149 -7.86 -11.35 -17.05
CA THR A 149 -6.77 -10.94 -17.94
C THR A 149 -6.89 -9.45 -18.29
N GLN A 150 -5.89 -8.68 -17.91
CA GLN A 150 -5.69 -7.27 -18.30
C GLN A 150 -4.23 -7.09 -18.70
N PRO A 151 -3.91 -7.02 -20.00
CA PRO A 151 -2.51 -7.10 -20.46
C PRO A 151 -1.73 -5.79 -20.29
N PHE A 152 -2.41 -4.66 -20.03
CA PHE A 152 -1.77 -3.34 -20.03
C PHE A 152 -1.78 -2.70 -18.66
N ASN A 153 -0.68 -2.01 -18.35
CA ASN A 153 -0.62 -1.06 -17.24
C ASN A 153 -1.23 0.27 -17.69
N ASN A 154 -2.19 0.78 -16.93
CA ASN A 154 -2.94 2.00 -17.22
C ASN A 154 -2.47 3.21 -16.37
N VAL A 155 -1.37 3.09 -15.65
CA VAL A 155 -0.77 4.23 -14.93
C VAL A 155 -0.15 5.16 -15.98
N LYS A 156 -0.64 6.41 -16.02
CA LYS A 156 -0.16 7.47 -16.93
C LYS A 156 0.57 8.54 -16.13
#